data_df1e7151e89b885a90d631f04ebc538d
#
_entry.id   df1e7151e89b885a90d631f04ebc538d
#
_cell.length_a   1.000
_cell.length_b   1.000
_cell.length_c   1.000
_cell.angle_alpha   90.00
_cell.angle_beta   90.00
_cell.angle_gamma   90.00
#
_symmetry.space_group_name_H-M   'P 1'
#
loop_
_entity.id
_entity.type
_entity.pdbx_description
1 polymer ?
#
loop_
_entity_poly.entity_id
_entity_poly.type
_entity_poly.pdbx_seq_one_letter_code
_entity_poly.pdbx_strand_id
1 'polypeptide(L)'
;MAWRQTFRFVGPPCEHTRVPVPMFASPRPLVFAHRGGARLAPENTMVALDNGLALGADGLELDVQLSSDGIPVVIHDKTLDRTTDHTGPVGNFSAEDLAHVDAGYRFERDGGHPFRGQEIGVPTLAAVLARHRDSRVIIEMKGAEPALARAVAKDVRAASAIDRVCVGSFHQRSIVTLRDEAPEIVTSASQPEARWALHRSWVSWPWIGARPYVAFHVPERAGRLRVVTPAFVDQVHHEGQVIQVWVVNDQADIIRLLDWGVDGVISDRPDVAVKVNAAWYNERQAPE
;
A
#
# COMPACT_ATOMS: atom_id res chain seq x y z
N MET A 1 27.10 2.87 -41.50
CA MET A 1 26.32 1.63 -41.35
C MET A 1 26.06 1.44 -39.87
N ALA A 2 24.85 1.75 -39.39
CA ALA A 2 24.46 1.72 -37.98
C ALA A 2 23.63 0.47 -37.75
N TRP A 3 24.09 -0.40 -36.86
CA TRP A 3 23.34 -1.55 -36.40
C TRP A 3 22.42 -1.10 -35.24
N ARG A 4 21.11 -0.97 -35.51
CA ARG A 4 20.07 -0.93 -34.50
C ARG A 4 19.65 -2.36 -34.20
N GLN A 5 20.11 -2.92 -33.10
CA GLN A 5 19.51 -4.13 -32.54
C GLN A 5 18.29 -3.75 -31.68
N THR A 6 17.11 -3.96 -32.21
CA THR A 6 15.87 -3.95 -31.50
C THR A 6 15.74 -5.26 -30.73
N PHE A 7 15.98 -5.24 -29.43
CA PHE A 7 15.58 -6.36 -28.57
C PHE A 7 14.07 -6.31 -28.37
N ARG A 8 13.32 -7.07 -29.17
CA ARG A 8 11.94 -7.45 -28.86
C ARG A 8 12.03 -8.66 -27.93
N PHE A 9 11.78 -8.47 -26.65
CA PHE A 9 11.37 -9.56 -25.77
C PHE A 9 9.86 -9.73 -25.96
N VAL A 10 9.47 -10.67 -26.82
CA VAL A 10 8.09 -11.18 -26.92
C VAL A 10 8.19 -12.64 -26.52
N GLY A 11 8.10 -12.90 -25.22
CA GLY A 11 7.75 -14.21 -24.68
C GLY A 11 6.41 -14.10 -23.97
N PRO A 12 5.51 -15.09 -24.11
CA PRO A 12 4.28 -15.09 -23.32
C PRO A 12 4.66 -15.15 -21.82
N PRO A 13 3.86 -14.53 -20.92
CA PRO A 13 4.10 -14.64 -19.49
C PRO A 13 4.12 -16.12 -19.13
N CYS A 14 5.16 -16.56 -18.47
CA CYS A 14 5.24 -17.92 -17.92
C CYS A 14 4.01 -18.13 -17.04
N GLU A 15 3.12 -19.02 -17.44
CA GLU A 15 2.03 -19.54 -16.61
C GLU A 15 2.63 -20.35 -15.44
N HIS A 16 3.19 -19.64 -14.49
CA HIS A 16 3.44 -20.20 -13.18
C HIS A 16 2.11 -20.13 -12.44
N THR A 17 1.59 -21.26 -12.03
CA THR A 17 0.37 -21.41 -11.21
C THR A 17 0.54 -20.63 -9.91
N ARG A 18 0.29 -19.31 -9.96
CA ARG A 18 0.12 -18.48 -8.78
C ARG A 18 -1.11 -19.02 -8.05
N VAL A 19 -0.99 -19.41 -6.80
CA VAL A 19 -2.15 -19.54 -5.94
C VAL A 19 -2.74 -18.14 -5.82
N PRO A 20 -3.93 -17.87 -6.36
CA PRO A 20 -4.45 -16.51 -6.37
C PRO A 20 -4.71 -16.10 -4.92
N VAL A 21 -3.94 -15.15 -4.40
CA VAL A 21 -4.27 -14.49 -3.15
C VAL A 21 -5.44 -13.55 -3.45
N PRO A 22 -6.65 -13.74 -2.88
CA PRO A 22 -7.84 -12.98 -3.25
C PRO A 22 -7.61 -11.47 -3.22
N MET A 23 -6.84 -10.99 -2.25
CA MET A 23 -6.44 -9.58 -2.09
C MET A 23 -5.81 -8.98 -3.36
N PHE A 24 -5.05 -9.77 -4.13
CA PHE A 24 -4.31 -9.30 -5.32
C PHE A 24 -4.81 -9.92 -6.63
N ALA A 25 -5.87 -10.72 -6.59
CA ALA A 25 -6.43 -11.33 -7.80
C ALA A 25 -7.04 -10.26 -8.72
N SER A 26 -6.44 -10.07 -9.90
CA SER A 26 -6.91 -9.10 -10.89
C SER A 26 -6.37 -9.46 -12.28
N PRO A 27 -7.14 -9.23 -13.37
CA PRO A 27 -6.65 -9.39 -14.73
C PRO A 27 -5.68 -8.26 -15.17
N ARG A 28 -5.63 -7.16 -14.42
CA ARG A 28 -4.79 -5.99 -14.69
C ARG A 28 -4.06 -5.55 -13.43
N PRO A 29 -2.99 -4.74 -13.55
CA PRO A 29 -2.35 -4.12 -12.39
C PRO A 29 -3.35 -3.32 -11.55
N LEU A 30 -3.16 -3.33 -10.23
CA LEU A 30 -4.05 -2.66 -9.28
C LEU A 30 -3.58 -1.24 -8.97
N VAL A 31 -4.53 -0.34 -8.73
CA VAL A 31 -4.26 1.01 -8.22
C VAL A 31 -4.76 1.12 -6.79
N PHE A 32 -3.86 1.39 -5.85
CA PHE A 32 -4.20 1.69 -4.47
C PHE A 32 -4.08 3.18 -4.20
N ALA A 33 -5.11 3.77 -3.58
CA ALA A 33 -5.09 5.16 -3.15
C ALA A 33 -4.25 5.27 -1.86
N HIS A 34 -3.03 5.84 -1.97
CA HIS A 34 -2.11 6.05 -0.86
C HIS A 34 -2.73 7.00 0.17
N ARG A 35 -3.02 6.49 1.37
CA ARG A 35 -3.72 7.20 2.43
C ARG A 35 -5.06 7.82 1.96
N GLY A 36 -5.70 7.18 0.97
CA GLY A 36 -6.91 7.68 0.33
C GLY A 36 -6.70 8.67 -0.81
N GLY A 37 -5.46 8.99 -1.19
CA GLY A 37 -5.12 9.99 -2.19
C GLY A 37 -4.67 11.31 -1.57
N ALA A 38 -3.52 11.27 -0.88
CA ALA A 38 -3.00 12.33 -0.01
C ALA A 38 -2.79 13.70 -0.67
N ARG A 39 -2.76 13.78 -2.01
CA ARG A 39 -2.71 15.08 -2.73
C ARG A 39 -4.09 15.66 -3.06
N LEU A 40 -5.16 14.93 -2.83
CA LEU A 40 -6.52 15.32 -3.21
C LEU A 40 -7.41 15.62 -2.00
N ALA A 41 -7.17 14.97 -0.87
CA ALA A 41 -7.90 15.13 0.38
C ALA A 41 -6.98 14.85 1.59
N PRO A 42 -7.37 15.24 2.82
CA PRO A 42 -6.55 15.00 4.01
C PRO A 42 -6.24 13.53 4.21
N GLU A 43 -4.96 13.19 4.20
CA GLU A 43 -4.47 11.80 4.27
C GLU A 43 -5.03 11.02 5.45
N ASN A 44 -5.28 9.72 5.26
CA ASN A 44 -5.72 8.80 6.32
C ASN A 44 -7.05 9.19 7.00
N THR A 45 -7.89 9.99 6.35
CA THR A 45 -9.24 10.33 6.84
C THR A 45 -10.31 9.60 6.04
N MET A 46 -11.52 9.46 6.61
CA MET A 46 -12.66 8.88 5.89
C MET A 46 -12.94 9.61 4.57
N VAL A 47 -12.82 10.94 4.58
CA VAL A 47 -13.03 11.78 3.38
C VAL A 47 -12.05 11.40 2.26
N ALA A 48 -10.77 11.23 2.58
CA ALA A 48 -9.76 10.83 1.60
C ALA A 48 -10.01 9.41 1.10
N LEU A 49 -10.31 8.47 2.00
CA LEU A 49 -10.56 7.06 1.65
C LEU A 49 -11.79 6.92 0.75
N ASP A 50 -12.89 7.60 1.09
CA ASP A 50 -14.10 7.65 0.25
C ASP A 50 -13.78 8.24 -1.14
N ASN A 51 -13.04 9.35 -1.18
CA ASN A 51 -12.67 10.00 -2.43
C ASN A 51 -11.77 9.11 -3.32
N GLY A 52 -10.80 8.44 -2.72
CA GLY A 52 -9.92 7.52 -3.46
C GLY A 52 -10.68 6.40 -4.18
N LEU A 53 -11.65 5.79 -3.51
CA LEU A 53 -12.52 4.78 -4.11
C LEU A 53 -13.49 5.37 -5.13
N ALA A 54 -14.06 6.54 -4.87
CA ALA A 54 -14.94 7.24 -5.81
C ALA A 54 -14.24 7.62 -7.12
N LEU A 55 -12.92 7.81 -7.09
CA LEU A 55 -12.08 8.04 -8.28
C LEU A 55 -11.75 6.74 -9.04
N GLY A 56 -12.17 5.57 -8.53
CA GLY A 56 -12.01 4.29 -9.18
C GLY A 56 -10.74 3.51 -8.78
N ALA A 57 -10.10 3.86 -7.66
CA ALA A 57 -9.02 3.05 -7.12
C ALA A 57 -9.52 1.63 -6.78
N ASP A 58 -8.70 0.62 -7.05
CA ASP A 58 -9.02 -0.79 -6.81
C ASP A 58 -8.98 -1.14 -5.31
N GLY A 59 -8.34 -0.30 -4.52
CA GLY A 59 -8.21 -0.46 -3.08
C GLY A 59 -7.60 0.77 -2.42
N LEU A 60 -7.49 0.66 -1.12
CA LEU A 60 -6.91 1.68 -0.24
C LEU A 60 -5.57 1.22 0.31
N GLU A 61 -4.68 2.15 0.52
CA GLU A 61 -3.53 1.97 1.39
C GLU A 61 -3.64 2.97 2.53
N LEU A 62 -3.35 2.55 3.76
CA LEU A 62 -3.44 3.35 4.95
C LEU A 62 -2.44 2.92 6.03
N ASP A 63 -2.14 3.86 6.93
CA ASP A 63 -1.19 3.70 8.01
C ASP A 63 -1.90 3.60 9.36
N VAL A 64 -1.42 2.75 10.26
CA VAL A 64 -2.01 2.62 11.60
C VAL A 64 -0.98 2.81 12.71
N GLN A 65 -1.42 3.52 13.75
CA GLN A 65 -0.76 3.69 15.04
C GLN A 65 -1.65 3.17 16.16
N LEU A 66 -1.12 3.04 17.37
CA LEU A 66 -1.89 2.65 18.54
C LEU A 66 -2.23 3.88 19.38
N SER A 67 -3.51 4.07 19.72
CA SER A 67 -3.98 5.08 20.68
C SER A 67 -3.61 4.71 22.12
N SER A 68 -3.82 5.61 23.08
CA SER A 68 -3.51 5.37 24.51
C SER A 68 -4.36 4.23 25.11
N ASP A 69 -5.56 4.01 24.60
CA ASP A 69 -6.48 2.94 24.99
C ASP A 69 -6.34 1.65 24.16
N GLY A 70 -5.27 1.56 23.33
CA GLY A 70 -4.90 0.35 22.62
C GLY A 70 -5.75 0.04 21.38
N ILE A 71 -6.38 1.06 20.80
CA ILE A 71 -7.18 0.95 19.57
C ILE A 71 -6.34 1.37 18.36
N PRO A 72 -6.31 0.60 17.25
CA PRO A 72 -5.66 1.02 16.01
C PRO A 72 -6.38 2.23 15.40
N VAL A 73 -5.65 3.34 15.23
CA VAL A 73 -6.13 4.58 14.61
C VAL A 73 -5.37 4.85 13.32
N VAL A 74 -6.04 5.42 12.33
CA VAL A 74 -5.51 5.56 10.98
C VAL A 74 -4.78 6.90 10.85
N ILE A 75 -3.47 6.87 11.07
CA ILE A 75 -2.58 8.03 10.98
C ILE A 75 -1.14 7.58 10.71
N HIS A 76 -0.42 8.35 9.89
CA HIS A 76 0.96 8.00 9.50
C HIS A 76 1.99 8.29 10.59
N ASP A 77 2.03 9.54 11.07
CA ASP A 77 3.08 10.01 11.96
C ASP A 77 2.84 9.54 13.40
N LYS A 78 3.91 9.47 14.18
CA LYS A 78 3.83 9.19 15.62
C LYS A 78 3.20 10.32 16.43
N THR A 79 3.08 11.52 15.82
CA THR A 79 2.53 12.72 16.43
C THR A 79 1.48 13.36 15.56
N LEU A 80 0.61 14.19 16.15
CA LEU A 80 -0.50 14.88 15.49
C LEU A 80 -0.08 16.12 14.71
N ASP A 81 1.13 16.62 14.92
CA ASP A 81 1.62 17.95 14.57
C ASP A 81 1.52 18.31 13.08
N ARG A 82 1.77 17.33 12.19
CA ARG A 82 1.85 17.60 10.74
C ARG A 82 0.50 17.71 10.04
N THR A 83 -0.49 16.97 10.49
CA THR A 83 -1.75 16.83 9.75
C THR A 83 -2.95 17.43 10.47
N THR A 84 -2.87 17.62 11.80
CA THR A 84 -4.01 18.05 12.61
C THR A 84 -3.82 19.44 13.22
N ASP A 85 -4.84 19.95 13.91
CA ASP A 85 -4.80 21.16 14.75
C ASP A 85 -4.18 20.91 16.15
N HIS A 86 -3.91 19.63 16.50
CA HIS A 86 -3.32 19.23 17.77
C HIS A 86 -1.83 18.91 17.62
N THR A 87 -1.15 18.73 18.77
CA THR A 87 0.28 18.42 18.86
C THR A 87 0.53 17.29 19.85
N GLY A 88 1.65 16.60 19.69
CA GLY A 88 2.10 15.56 20.62
C GLY A 88 1.85 14.13 20.12
N PRO A 89 2.34 13.14 20.88
CA PRO A 89 2.28 11.73 20.47
C PRO A 89 0.86 11.18 20.39
N VAL A 90 0.53 10.46 19.31
CA VAL A 90 -0.74 9.78 19.10
C VAL A 90 -1.10 8.86 20.28
N GLY A 91 -0.12 8.13 20.81
CA GLY A 91 -0.30 7.24 21.96
C GLY A 91 -0.64 7.93 23.30
N ASN A 92 -0.71 9.26 23.35
CA ASN A 92 -1.18 10.00 24.53
C ASN A 92 -2.68 10.31 24.50
N PHE A 93 -3.35 10.06 23.38
CA PHE A 93 -4.77 10.35 23.17
C PHE A 93 -5.57 9.05 23.04
N SER A 94 -6.77 9.02 23.58
CA SER A 94 -7.72 7.93 23.34
C SER A 94 -8.22 7.97 21.87
N ALA A 95 -8.77 6.86 21.39
CA ALA A 95 -9.40 6.84 20.06
C ALA A 95 -10.58 7.81 19.97
N GLU A 96 -11.29 8.04 21.07
CA GLU A 96 -12.37 9.03 21.17
C GLU A 96 -11.85 10.45 21.04
N ASP A 97 -10.75 10.82 21.75
CA ASP A 97 -10.13 12.12 21.61
C ASP A 97 -9.67 12.36 20.17
N LEU A 98 -9.04 11.35 19.55
CA LEU A 98 -8.54 11.42 18.18
C LEU A 98 -9.66 11.56 17.13
N ALA A 99 -10.84 11.08 17.42
CA ALA A 99 -12.01 11.29 16.55
C ALA A 99 -12.50 12.74 16.51
N HIS A 100 -12.08 13.57 17.49
CA HIS A 100 -12.47 14.97 17.60
C HIS A 100 -11.38 15.97 17.21
N VAL A 101 -10.16 15.54 16.90
CA VAL A 101 -9.12 16.41 16.35
C VAL A 101 -9.47 16.77 14.90
N ASP A 102 -9.08 17.97 14.44
CA ASP A 102 -9.26 18.36 13.03
C ASP A 102 -8.10 17.83 12.16
N ALA A 103 -8.25 16.65 11.58
CA ALA A 103 -7.30 16.05 10.65
C ALA A 103 -7.32 16.70 9.24
N GLY A 104 -8.26 17.60 8.98
CA GLY A 104 -8.29 18.45 7.78
C GLY A 104 -7.52 19.75 7.93
N TYR A 105 -7.07 20.09 9.14
CA TYR A 105 -6.58 21.42 9.50
C TYR A 105 -5.37 21.89 8.69
N ARG A 106 -4.41 21.02 8.45
CA ARG A 106 -3.15 21.31 7.74
C ARG A 106 -3.21 21.06 6.24
N PHE A 107 -4.26 20.40 5.76
CA PHE A 107 -4.36 20.09 4.33
C PHE A 107 -4.50 21.40 3.53
N GLU A 108 -3.61 21.58 2.56
CA GLU A 108 -3.58 22.78 1.70
C GLU A 108 -3.84 22.35 0.24
N ARG A 109 -4.68 23.11 -0.44
CA ARG A 109 -4.92 23.01 -1.88
C ARG A 109 -5.27 24.36 -2.45
N ASP A 110 -4.64 24.71 -3.59
CA ASP A 110 -4.85 25.97 -4.31
C ASP A 110 -4.68 27.22 -3.43
N GLY A 111 -3.73 27.16 -2.47
CA GLY A 111 -3.42 28.26 -1.54
C GLY A 111 -4.44 28.43 -0.41
N GLY A 112 -5.35 27.48 -0.22
CA GLY A 112 -6.34 27.49 0.85
C GLY A 112 -6.38 26.17 1.65
N HIS A 113 -7.16 26.18 2.74
CA HIS A 113 -7.38 25.04 3.60
C HIS A 113 -8.85 24.56 3.52
N PRO A 114 -9.24 23.86 2.43
CA PRO A 114 -10.66 23.60 2.15
C PRO A 114 -11.32 22.64 3.13
N PHE A 115 -10.55 21.90 3.94
CA PHE A 115 -11.07 20.92 4.91
C PHE A 115 -10.95 21.37 6.37
N ARG A 116 -10.36 22.53 6.63
CA ARG A 116 -10.19 23.05 7.99
C ARG A 116 -11.54 23.37 8.64
N GLY A 117 -11.76 22.89 9.86
CA GLY A 117 -12.98 23.12 10.63
C GLY A 117 -14.20 22.33 10.14
N GLN A 118 -13.98 21.26 9.36
CA GLN A 118 -15.06 20.40 8.85
C GLN A 118 -15.31 19.15 9.71
N GLU A 119 -14.85 19.13 10.96
CA GLU A 119 -15.02 18.04 11.91
C GLU A 119 -14.51 16.67 11.36
N ILE A 120 -13.39 16.72 10.64
CA ILE A 120 -12.75 15.52 10.05
C ILE A 120 -11.79 14.94 11.07
N GLY A 121 -12.23 13.95 11.83
CA GLY A 121 -11.41 13.27 12.84
C GLY A 121 -10.46 12.21 12.27
N VAL A 122 -9.56 11.72 13.14
CA VAL A 122 -8.73 10.55 12.88
C VAL A 122 -9.59 9.28 13.10
N PRO A 123 -9.83 8.46 12.06
CA PRO A 123 -10.71 7.30 12.21
C PRO A 123 -9.99 6.13 12.86
N THR A 124 -10.73 5.20 13.47
CA THR A 124 -10.23 3.89 13.87
C THR A 124 -10.14 2.95 12.65
N LEU A 125 -9.23 1.97 12.69
CA LEU A 125 -9.16 0.93 11.68
C LEU A 125 -10.48 0.15 11.56
N ALA A 126 -11.09 -0.18 12.69
CA ALA A 126 -12.39 -0.86 12.72
C ALA A 126 -13.47 -0.08 11.97
N ALA A 127 -13.54 1.25 12.14
CA ALA A 127 -14.49 2.10 11.44
C ALA A 127 -14.24 2.12 9.92
N VAL A 128 -12.97 2.20 9.50
CA VAL A 128 -12.59 2.15 8.07
C VAL A 128 -12.99 0.81 7.46
N LEU A 129 -12.64 -0.31 8.09
CA LEU A 129 -12.96 -1.65 7.58
C LEU A 129 -14.47 -1.91 7.52
N ALA A 130 -15.23 -1.37 8.48
CA ALA A 130 -16.68 -1.47 8.51
C ALA A 130 -17.37 -0.65 7.41
N ARG A 131 -16.82 0.54 7.07
CA ARG A 131 -17.35 1.41 6.00
C ARG A 131 -17.04 0.85 4.61
N HIS A 132 -15.83 0.37 4.39
CA HIS A 132 -15.34 -0.08 3.08
C HIS A 132 -15.30 -1.61 2.98
N ARG A 133 -16.46 -2.26 3.18
CA ARG A 133 -16.57 -3.73 3.33
C ARG A 133 -16.11 -4.52 2.10
N ASP A 134 -16.25 -3.94 0.92
CA ASP A 134 -15.95 -4.60 -0.35
C ASP A 134 -14.60 -4.17 -0.94
N SER A 135 -13.89 -3.27 -0.25
CA SER A 135 -12.64 -2.71 -0.77
C SER A 135 -11.42 -3.51 -0.30
N ARG A 136 -10.43 -3.62 -1.17
CA ARG A 136 -9.09 -4.09 -0.82
C ARG A 136 -8.40 -3.05 0.04
N VAL A 137 -7.67 -3.48 1.08
CA VAL A 137 -6.96 -2.56 1.97
C VAL A 137 -5.55 -3.07 2.25
N ILE A 138 -4.55 -2.27 1.93
CA ILE A 138 -3.19 -2.43 2.42
C ILE A 138 -3.08 -1.64 3.72
N ILE A 139 -2.71 -2.31 4.81
CA ILE A 139 -2.54 -1.70 6.13
C ILE A 139 -1.07 -1.69 6.50
N GLU A 140 -0.47 -0.51 6.67
CA GLU A 140 0.89 -0.40 7.18
C GLU A 140 0.91 -0.12 8.69
N MET A 141 1.45 -1.06 9.47
CA MET A 141 1.69 -0.87 10.90
C MET A 141 2.94 -0.03 11.13
N LYS A 142 2.78 1.18 11.66
CA LYS A 142 3.88 2.14 11.90
C LYS A 142 4.61 1.93 13.22
N GLY A 143 4.00 1.24 14.19
CA GLY A 143 4.61 0.91 15.47
C GLY A 143 5.38 -0.41 15.45
N ALA A 144 6.36 -0.53 16.34
CA ALA A 144 7.14 -1.76 16.56
C ALA A 144 6.52 -2.67 17.65
N GLU A 145 5.47 -2.21 18.29
CA GLU A 145 4.87 -2.85 19.46
C GLU A 145 4.02 -4.06 19.04
N PRO A 146 4.23 -5.25 19.64
CA PRO A 146 3.37 -6.42 19.39
C PRO A 146 1.88 -6.16 19.64
N ALA A 147 1.56 -5.21 20.54
CA ALA A 147 0.18 -4.83 20.84
C ALA A 147 -0.55 -4.29 19.60
N LEU A 148 0.12 -3.51 18.74
CA LEU A 148 -0.46 -3.02 17.49
C LEU A 148 -0.82 -4.17 16.55
N ALA A 149 0.09 -5.15 16.39
CA ALA A 149 -0.16 -6.32 15.53
C ALA A 149 -1.40 -7.13 16.00
N ARG A 150 -1.53 -7.34 17.32
CA ARG A 150 -2.70 -8.02 17.91
C ARG A 150 -3.98 -7.24 17.70
N ALA A 151 -3.95 -5.94 17.90
CA ALA A 151 -5.11 -5.08 17.72
C ALA A 151 -5.56 -5.03 16.25
N VAL A 152 -4.62 -4.93 15.30
CA VAL A 152 -4.91 -5.01 13.86
C VAL A 152 -5.52 -6.37 13.50
N ALA A 153 -4.93 -7.48 13.97
CA ALA A 153 -5.48 -8.82 13.72
C ALA A 153 -6.90 -8.96 14.25
N LYS A 154 -7.18 -8.43 15.45
CA LYS A 154 -8.52 -8.42 16.04
C LYS A 154 -9.52 -7.66 15.16
N ASP A 155 -9.18 -6.46 14.70
CA ASP A 155 -10.06 -5.62 13.89
C ASP A 155 -10.31 -6.24 12.51
N VAL A 156 -9.28 -6.82 11.86
CA VAL A 156 -9.41 -7.53 10.57
C VAL A 156 -10.36 -8.72 10.68
N ARG A 157 -10.22 -9.54 11.75
CA ARG A 157 -11.13 -10.67 12.01
C ARG A 157 -12.55 -10.22 12.27
N ALA A 158 -12.74 -9.22 13.13
CA ALA A 158 -14.04 -8.67 13.48
C ALA A 158 -14.78 -8.10 12.26
N ALA A 159 -14.04 -7.51 11.32
CA ALA A 159 -14.59 -6.97 10.06
C ALA A 159 -14.77 -8.04 8.96
N SER A 160 -14.44 -9.32 9.22
CA SER A 160 -14.40 -10.40 8.20
C SER A 160 -13.61 -9.98 6.96
N ALA A 161 -12.45 -9.34 7.17
CA ALA A 161 -11.68 -8.68 6.12
C ALA A 161 -10.45 -9.48 5.65
N ILE A 162 -10.28 -10.74 6.08
CA ILE A 162 -9.08 -11.56 5.84
C ILE A 162 -8.73 -11.65 4.35
N ASP A 163 -9.72 -11.90 3.49
CA ASP A 163 -9.51 -12.13 2.06
C ASP A 163 -9.22 -10.85 1.26
N ARG A 164 -9.41 -9.67 1.87
CA ARG A 164 -9.30 -8.37 1.22
C ARG A 164 -8.27 -7.43 1.85
N VAL A 165 -7.50 -7.92 2.84
CA VAL A 165 -6.48 -7.15 3.55
C VAL A 165 -5.11 -7.77 3.34
N CYS A 166 -4.10 -6.91 3.13
CA CYS A 166 -2.69 -7.27 3.26
C CYS A 166 -2.03 -6.34 4.27
N VAL A 167 -1.33 -6.90 5.25
CA VAL A 167 -0.69 -6.10 6.29
C VAL A 167 0.81 -6.02 6.05
N GLY A 168 1.36 -4.80 6.11
CA GLY A 168 2.78 -4.50 6.03
C GLY A 168 3.32 -3.83 7.28
N SER A 169 4.62 -3.86 7.45
CA SER A 169 5.35 -3.03 8.41
C SER A 169 6.83 -2.95 8.06
N PHE A 170 7.43 -1.80 8.26
CA PHE A 170 8.90 -1.68 8.25
C PHE A 170 9.55 -2.38 9.46
N HIS A 171 8.80 -2.55 10.54
CA HIS A 171 9.28 -3.16 11.79
C HIS A 171 9.10 -4.67 11.76
N GLN A 172 10.22 -5.40 11.59
CA GLN A 172 10.23 -6.87 11.57
C GLN A 172 9.49 -7.50 12.75
N ARG A 173 9.61 -6.93 13.94
CA ARG A 173 8.97 -7.46 15.16
C ARG A 173 7.45 -7.47 15.06
N SER A 174 6.85 -6.39 14.55
CA SER A 174 5.39 -6.31 14.41
C SER A 174 4.86 -7.30 13.38
N ILE A 175 5.56 -7.43 12.24
CA ILE A 175 5.12 -8.34 11.19
C ILE A 175 5.27 -9.82 11.59
N VAL A 176 6.34 -10.18 12.31
CA VAL A 176 6.52 -11.52 12.86
C VAL A 176 5.42 -11.83 13.87
N THR A 177 5.14 -10.92 14.81
CA THR A 177 4.02 -11.09 15.76
C THR A 177 2.69 -11.32 15.04
N LEU A 178 2.40 -10.56 13.98
CA LEU A 178 1.16 -10.75 13.23
C LEU A 178 1.09 -12.14 12.59
N ARG A 179 2.17 -12.58 11.94
CA ARG A 179 2.24 -13.90 11.29
C ARG A 179 2.10 -15.06 12.27
N ASP A 180 2.65 -14.90 13.46
CA ASP A 180 2.57 -15.92 14.53
C ASP A 180 1.14 -16.03 15.12
N GLU A 181 0.48 -14.88 15.31
CA GLU A 181 -0.82 -14.82 15.99
C GLU A 181 -2.02 -14.84 15.02
N ALA A 182 -1.81 -14.49 13.75
CA ALA A 182 -2.85 -14.44 12.72
C ALA A 182 -2.30 -14.91 11.35
N PRO A 183 -1.86 -16.17 11.24
CA PRO A 183 -1.24 -16.70 10.00
C PRO A 183 -2.17 -16.70 8.79
N GLU A 184 -3.49 -16.58 9.00
CA GLU A 184 -4.50 -16.44 7.95
C GLU A 184 -4.50 -15.05 7.28
N ILE A 185 -3.92 -14.01 7.92
CA ILE A 185 -3.82 -12.67 7.35
C ILE A 185 -2.56 -12.59 6.51
N VAL A 186 -2.71 -12.35 5.22
CA VAL A 186 -1.57 -12.22 4.32
C VAL A 186 -0.77 -10.96 4.59
N THR A 187 0.56 -11.06 4.43
CA THR A 187 1.48 -9.96 4.73
C THR A 187 2.37 -9.62 3.55
N SER A 188 2.85 -8.40 3.51
CA SER A 188 3.96 -8.01 2.65
C SER A 188 5.32 -8.28 3.32
N ALA A 189 6.37 -8.26 2.50
CA ALA A 189 7.74 -8.33 2.98
C ALA A 189 8.06 -7.12 3.87
N SER A 190 8.66 -7.36 5.03
CA SER A 190 9.25 -6.33 5.86
C SER A 190 10.49 -5.70 5.20
N GLN A 191 10.98 -4.58 5.72
CA GLN A 191 12.15 -3.92 5.14
C GLN A 191 13.40 -4.83 5.09
N PRO A 192 13.77 -5.61 6.14
CA PRO A 192 14.88 -6.56 6.05
C PRO A 192 14.66 -7.66 4.99
N GLU A 193 13.44 -8.17 4.88
CA GLU A 193 13.08 -9.20 3.90
C GLU A 193 13.17 -8.67 2.47
N ALA A 194 12.65 -7.47 2.21
CA ALA A 194 12.74 -6.81 0.90
C ALA A 194 14.20 -6.51 0.52
N ARG A 195 15.02 -6.03 1.46
CA ARG A 195 16.45 -5.81 1.23
C ARG A 195 17.19 -7.10 0.91
N TRP A 196 16.88 -8.18 1.61
CA TRP A 196 17.46 -9.49 1.34
C TRP A 196 17.05 -10.03 -0.04
N ALA A 197 15.77 -9.92 -0.40
CA ALA A 197 15.27 -10.30 -1.72
C ALA A 197 15.99 -9.51 -2.84
N LEU A 198 16.15 -8.21 -2.68
CA LEU A 198 16.87 -7.36 -3.62
C LEU A 198 18.35 -7.78 -3.76
N HIS A 199 19.04 -8.06 -2.66
CA HIS A 199 20.42 -8.55 -2.73
C HIS A 199 20.53 -9.88 -3.49
N ARG A 200 19.60 -10.79 -3.27
CA ARG A 200 19.55 -12.07 -3.98
C ARG A 200 19.32 -11.89 -5.49
N SER A 201 18.53 -10.89 -5.90
CA SER A 201 18.30 -10.62 -7.32
C SER A 201 19.58 -10.28 -8.09
N TRP A 202 20.56 -9.66 -7.41
CA TRP A 202 21.84 -9.30 -8.06
C TRP A 202 22.77 -10.48 -8.26
N VAL A 203 22.62 -11.57 -7.49
CA VAL A 203 23.49 -12.74 -7.54
C VAL A 203 22.78 -14.01 -8.02
N SER A 204 21.51 -13.85 -8.44
CA SER A 204 20.64 -14.97 -8.87
C SER A 204 20.62 -16.15 -7.87
N TRP A 205 20.66 -15.83 -6.58
CA TRP A 205 20.68 -16.84 -5.52
C TRP A 205 19.26 -17.36 -5.29
N PRO A 206 19.03 -18.70 -5.38
CA PRO A 206 17.70 -19.27 -5.18
C PRO A 206 17.23 -19.09 -3.73
N TRP A 207 15.92 -18.95 -3.55
CA TRP A 207 15.32 -19.01 -2.23
C TRP A 207 15.16 -20.48 -1.80
N ILE A 208 15.47 -20.76 -0.54
CA ILE A 208 15.28 -22.09 0.06
C ILE A 208 14.25 -21.96 1.17
N GLY A 209 13.13 -22.71 1.07
CA GLY A 209 12.05 -22.75 2.05
C GLY A 209 10.81 -21.92 1.68
N ALA A 210 9.78 -22.03 2.52
CA ALA A 210 8.54 -21.25 2.36
C ALA A 210 8.77 -19.77 2.71
N ARG A 211 8.07 -18.86 2.00
CA ARG A 211 8.11 -17.42 2.30
C ARG A 211 6.94 -17.06 3.18
N PRO A 212 7.18 -16.25 4.22
CA PRO A 212 6.13 -15.84 5.13
C PRO A 212 5.32 -14.64 4.61
N TYR A 213 5.52 -14.20 3.36
CA TYR A 213 4.87 -13.05 2.76
C TYR A 213 4.48 -13.33 1.30
N VAL A 214 3.47 -12.63 0.81
CA VAL A 214 2.91 -12.80 -0.54
C VAL A 214 3.17 -11.60 -1.45
N ALA A 215 3.56 -10.46 -0.91
CA ALA A 215 3.68 -9.21 -1.64
C ALA A 215 4.94 -8.41 -1.25
N PHE A 216 5.40 -7.59 -2.17
CA PHE A 216 6.36 -6.52 -1.93
C PHE A 216 5.67 -5.16 -2.10
N HIS A 217 5.64 -4.36 -1.04
CA HIS A 217 5.28 -2.95 -1.10
C HIS A 217 6.56 -2.14 -0.95
N VAL A 218 7.12 -1.67 -2.07
CA VAL A 218 8.47 -1.09 -2.09
C VAL A 218 8.51 0.25 -2.82
N PRO A 219 9.43 1.16 -2.42
CA PRO A 219 9.67 2.36 -3.21
C PRO A 219 10.41 2.01 -4.51
N GLU A 220 10.21 2.79 -5.56
CA GLU A 220 11.02 2.62 -6.77
C GLU A 220 12.50 2.79 -6.47
N ARG A 221 12.83 3.74 -5.57
CA ARG A 221 14.20 4.05 -5.17
C ARG A 221 14.33 4.20 -3.65
N ALA A 222 15.47 3.78 -3.12
CA ALA A 222 15.90 4.05 -1.75
C ALA A 222 17.18 4.90 -1.81
N GLY A 223 17.06 6.22 -1.75
CA GLY A 223 18.13 7.14 -2.01
C GLY A 223 18.65 7.00 -3.47
N ARG A 224 19.94 6.70 -3.63
CA ARG A 224 20.54 6.48 -4.96
C ARG A 224 20.30 5.07 -5.52
N LEU A 225 19.89 4.13 -4.68
CA LEU A 225 19.65 2.74 -5.07
C LEU A 225 18.31 2.63 -5.80
N ARG A 226 18.29 2.07 -7.01
CA ARG A 226 17.06 1.65 -7.68
C ARG A 226 16.64 0.29 -7.11
N VAL A 227 15.50 0.25 -6.45
CA VAL A 227 14.94 -0.96 -5.84
C VAL A 227 14.17 -1.76 -6.90
N VAL A 228 13.30 -1.10 -7.65
CA VAL A 228 12.48 -1.73 -8.68
C VAL A 228 13.20 -1.69 -10.01
N THR A 229 13.44 -2.87 -10.56
CA THR A 229 14.02 -3.10 -11.90
C THR A 229 13.26 -4.25 -12.56
N PRO A 230 13.24 -4.37 -13.90
CA PRO A 230 12.62 -5.52 -14.57
C PRO A 230 13.11 -6.86 -14.00
N ALA A 231 14.40 -7.02 -13.78
CA ALA A 231 14.98 -8.25 -13.23
C ALA A 231 14.47 -8.57 -11.80
N PHE A 232 14.24 -7.54 -10.97
CA PHE A 232 13.67 -7.76 -9.63
C PHE A 232 12.18 -8.12 -9.71
N VAL A 233 11.43 -7.50 -10.62
CA VAL A 233 10.02 -7.85 -10.89
C VAL A 233 9.92 -9.30 -11.36
N ASP A 234 10.73 -9.70 -12.35
CA ASP A 234 10.77 -11.07 -12.86
C ASP A 234 11.06 -12.08 -11.75
N GLN A 235 12.02 -11.77 -10.86
CA GLN A 235 12.34 -12.63 -9.72
C GLN A 235 11.16 -12.76 -8.76
N VAL A 236 10.51 -11.65 -8.39
CA VAL A 236 9.32 -11.64 -7.52
C VAL A 236 8.23 -12.53 -8.10
N HIS A 237 7.99 -12.43 -9.40
CA HIS A 237 7.01 -13.24 -10.12
C HIS A 237 7.40 -14.71 -10.18
N HIS A 238 8.68 -15.01 -10.50
CA HIS A 238 9.20 -16.38 -10.49
C HIS A 238 9.02 -17.05 -9.12
N GLU A 239 9.07 -16.26 -8.08
CA GLU A 239 8.87 -16.69 -6.71
C GLU A 239 7.38 -16.75 -6.29
N GLY A 240 6.44 -16.50 -7.19
CA GLY A 240 4.98 -16.57 -6.96
C GLY A 240 4.41 -15.42 -6.16
N GLN A 241 5.15 -14.32 -6.01
CA GLN A 241 4.75 -13.13 -5.25
C GLN A 241 4.32 -11.99 -6.16
N VAL A 242 3.74 -10.95 -5.59
CA VAL A 242 3.33 -9.73 -6.29
C VAL A 242 4.11 -8.51 -5.80
N ILE A 243 4.20 -7.47 -6.64
CA ILE A 243 4.91 -6.24 -6.31
C ILE A 243 4.06 -5.01 -6.60
N GLN A 244 3.85 -4.17 -5.57
CA GLN A 244 3.25 -2.85 -5.68
C GLN A 244 4.29 -1.79 -5.35
N VAL A 245 4.32 -0.73 -6.16
CA VAL A 245 5.33 0.33 -6.03
C VAL A 245 4.71 1.60 -5.47
N TRP A 246 5.33 2.19 -4.44
CA TRP A 246 4.93 3.45 -3.81
C TRP A 246 6.06 4.50 -3.80
N VAL A 247 5.81 5.80 -3.69
CA VAL A 247 4.58 6.48 -4.08
C VAL A 247 4.76 6.95 -5.51
N VAL A 248 3.85 6.58 -6.42
CA VAL A 248 3.99 6.87 -7.85
C VAL A 248 2.85 7.78 -8.28
N ASN A 249 3.18 9.02 -8.65
CA ASN A 249 2.19 10.06 -8.95
C ASN A 249 2.25 10.58 -10.40
N ASP A 250 3.40 10.37 -11.07
CA ASP A 250 3.62 10.85 -12.43
C ASP A 250 3.20 9.81 -13.47
N GLN A 251 2.53 10.27 -14.53
CA GLN A 251 2.03 9.41 -15.59
C GLN A 251 3.13 8.59 -16.27
N ALA A 252 4.27 9.21 -16.56
CA ALA A 252 5.37 8.55 -17.27
C ALA A 252 6.01 7.47 -16.39
N ASP A 253 6.10 7.71 -15.07
CA ASP A 253 6.61 6.74 -14.12
C ASP A 253 5.64 5.57 -13.95
N ILE A 254 4.32 5.83 -13.91
CA ILE A 254 3.29 4.79 -13.86
C ILE A 254 3.42 3.88 -15.10
N ILE A 255 3.41 4.44 -16.30
CA ILE A 255 3.52 3.68 -17.56
C ILE A 255 4.79 2.83 -17.55
N ARG A 256 5.93 3.42 -17.23
CA ARG A 256 7.22 2.73 -17.19
C ARG A 256 7.23 1.55 -16.20
N LEU A 257 6.65 1.70 -15.03
CA LEU A 257 6.58 0.63 -14.03
C LEU A 257 5.63 -0.48 -14.49
N LEU A 258 4.49 -0.12 -15.10
CA LEU A 258 3.58 -1.09 -15.71
C LEU A 258 4.25 -1.85 -16.86
N ASP A 259 5.07 -1.18 -17.68
CA ASP A 259 5.87 -1.83 -18.73
C ASP A 259 6.93 -2.79 -18.15
N TRP A 260 7.38 -2.57 -16.93
CA TRP A 260 8.25 -3.50 -16.21
C TRP A 260 7.51 -4.67 -15.56
N GLY A 261 6.17 -4.67 -15.65
CA GLY A 261 5.34 -5.76 -15.17
C GLY A 261 4.98 -5.68 -13.70
N VAL A 262 5.04 -4.51 -13.03
CA VAL A 262 4.58 -4.42 -11.64
C VAL A 262 3.09 -4.74 -11.52
N ASP A 263 2.69 -5.42 -10.44
CA ASP A 263 1.30 -5.84 -10.21
C ASP A 263 0.39 -4.70 -9.72
N GLY A 264 0.97 -3.55 -9.41
CA GLY A 264 0.20 -2.36 -9.07
C GLY A 264 1.04 -1.18 -8.63
N VAL A 265 0.36 -0.06 -8.49
CA VAL A 265 0.92 1.21 -7.99
C VAL A 265 0.12 1.73 -6.81
N ILE A 266 0.81 2.34 -5.87
CA ILE A 266 0.24 3.04 -4.71
C ILE A 266 0.49 4.53 -4.93
N SER A 267 -0.57 5.35 -5.02
CA SER A 267 -0.49 6.73 -5.51
C SER A 267 -1.27 7.72 -4.64
N ASP A 268 -0.67 8.92 -4.43
CA ASP A 268 -1.39 10.08 -3.87
C ASP A 268 -2.36 10.72 -4.88
N ARG A 269 -2.25 10.34 -6.16
CA ARG A 269 -3.03 10.83 -7.29
C ARG A 269 -3.81 9.69 -7.94
N PRO A 270 -4.77 9.06 -7.23
CA PRO A 270 -5.59 8.00 -7.79
C PRO A 270 -6.35 8.45 -9.04
N ASP A 271 -6.71 9.72 -9.15
CA ASP A 271 -7.32 10.34 -10.34
C ASP A 271 -6.46 10.24 -11.62
N VAL A 272 -5.14 10.30 -11.46
CA VAL A 272 -4.17 10.09 -12.55
C VAL A 272 -3.91 8.60 -12.75
N ALA A 273 -3.59 7.89 -11.66
CA ALA A 273 -3.15 6.50 -11.72
C ALA A 273 -4.23 5.57 -12.32
N VAL A 274 -5.50 5.75 -11.96
CA VAL A 274 -6.62 4.97 -12.51
C VAL A 274 -6.77 5.16 -14.01
N LYS A 275 -6.74 6.41 -14.48
CA LYS A 275 -6.86 6.73 -15.91
C LYS A 275 -5.71 6.15 -16.72
N VAL A 276 -4.49 6.31 -16.23
CA VAL A 276 -3.28 5.81 -16.89
C VAL A 276 -3.27 4.29 -16.95
N ASN A 277 -3.60 3.62 -15.83
CA ASN A 277 -3.65 2.17 -15.77
C ASN A 277 -4.72 1.59 -16.72
N ALA A 278 -5.90 2.20 -16.78
CA ALA A 278 -6.95 1.77 -17.68
C ALA A 278 -6.57 1.95 -19.15
N ALA A 279 -5.99 3.09 -19.53
CA ALA A 279 -5.51 3.35 -20.89
C ALA A 279 -4.42 2.33 -21.27
N TRP A 280 -3.41 2.16 -20.42
CA TRP A 280 -2.31 1.22 -20.62
C TRP A 280 -2.79 -0.22 -20.82
N TYR A 281 -3.77 -0.67 -20.02
CA TYR A 281 -4.34 -2.02 -20.12
C TYR A 281 -5.13 -2.20 -21.40
N ASN A 282 -6.00 -1.25 -21.76
CA ASN A 282 -6.84 -1.32 -22.96
C ASN A 282 -6.02 -1.35 -24.26
N GLU A 283 -4.93 -0.56 -24.34
CA GLU A 283 -4.02 -0.56 -25.49
C GLU A 283 -3.40 -1.94 -25.75
N ARG A 284 -3.17 -2.74 -24.69
CA ARG A 284 -2.58 -4.08 -24.79
C ARG A 284 -3.58 -5.20 -25.01
N GLN A 285 -4.87 -4.92 -24.84
CA GLN A 285 -5.96 -5.85 -25.14
C GLN A 285 -6.55 -5.61 -26.56
N ALA A 286 -6.21 -4.50 -27.20
CA ALA A 286 -6.67 -4.23 -28.56
C ALA A 286 -6.11 -5.30 -29.52
N PRO A 287 -6.94 -5.97 -30.33
CA PRO A 287 -6.48 -6.91 -31.34
C PRO A 287 -5.64 -6.16 -32.39
N GLU A 288 -4.57 -6.78 -32.85
CA GLU A 288 -3.73 -6.28 -33.98
C GLU A 288 -4.54 -6.18 -35.29
#